data_365ef9190278ea01cf5c949c8cfdb82d
#
_entry.id   365ef9190278ea01cf5c949c8cfdb82d
#
_cell.length_a   1.000
_cell.length_b   1.000
_cell.length_c   1.000
_cell.angle_alpha   90.00
_cell.angle_beta   90.00
_cell.angle_gamma   90.00
#
_symmetry.space_group_name_H-M   'P 1'
#
loop_
_entity.id
_entity.type
_entity.pdbx_description
1 polymer ?
#
loop_
_entity_poly.entity_id
_entity_poly.type
_entity_poly.pdbx_seq_one_letter_code
_entity_poly.pdbx_strand_id
1 'polypeptide(L)' 'MTTSSQSPKDRVLWILTNSGGKTNRSRLRRCAGIKLADLNLILGELAREGRIRITGEVVSIL' A
#
# COMPACT_ATOMS: atom_id res chain seq x y z
N MET A 1 -7.19 23.33 1.15
CA MET A 1 -6.75 22.69 1.19
C MET A 1 -6.26 21.91 0.85
N THR A 2 -6.07 21.47 0.71
CA THR A 2 -5.67 20.72 0.48
C THR A 2 -4.73 20.21 0.35
N THR A 3 -4.40 19.55 0.41
CA THR A 3 -3.43 19.09 0.36
C THR A 3 -3.13 18.25 -0.49
N SER A 4 -2.55 18.41 -1.20
CA SER A 4 -2.16 17.65 -2.22
C SER A 4 -1.18 16.67 -1.90
N SER A 5 -0.56 16.72 -0.82
CA SER A 5 0.46 15.77 -0.60
C SER A 5 -0.08 14.62 0.15
N GLN A 6 -0.15 13.48 -0.46
CA GLN A 6 -0.51 12.25 0.19
C GLN A 6 0.74 11.61 0.75
N SER A 7 0.63 11.05 1.94
CA SER A 7 1.73 10.29 2.47
C SER A 7 1.86 8.99 1.67
N PRO A 8 3.03 8.35 1.67
CA PRO A 8 3.18 7.07 0.98
C PRO A 8 2.18 6.02 1.46
N LYS A 9 1.83 6.03 2.73
CA LYS A 9 0.84 5.11 3.26
C LYS A 9 -0.52 5.33 2.62
N ASP A 10 -0.93 6.59 2.53
CA ASP A 10 -2.21 6.92 1.92
C ASP A 10 -2.25 6.52 0.45
N ARG A 11 -1.14 6.72 -0.24
CA ARG A 11 -1.05 6.35 -1.64
C ARG A 11 -1.22 4.84 -1.82
N VAL A 12 -0.57 4.05 -0.98
CA VAL A 12 -0.68 2.60 -1.06
C VAL A 12 -2.12 2.16 -0.79
N LEU A 13 -2.76 2.73 0.23
CA LEU A 13 -4.14 2.41 0.53
C LEU A 13 -5.07 2.79 -0.62
N TRP A 14 -4.83 3.93 -1.24
CA TRP A 14 -5.61 4.39 -2.37
C TRP A 14 -5.52 3.41 -3.53
N ILE A 15 -4.29 2.96 -3.83
CA ILE A 15 -4.07 2.00 -4.91
C ILE A 15 -4.80 0.70 -4.61
N LEU A 16 -4.72 0.22 -3.38
CA LEU A 16 -5.42 -0.99 -2.98
C LEU A 16 -6.92 -0.85 -3.16
N THR A 17 -7.46 0.27 -2.72
CA THR A 17 -8.89 0.53 -2.86
C THR A 17 -9.31 0.51 -4.32
N ASN A 18 -8.50 1.12 -5.18
CA ASN A 18 -8.81 1.19 -6.60
C ASN A 18 -8.52 -0.10 -7.36
N SER A 19 -7.86 -1.05 -6.71
CA SER A 19 -7.59 -2.36 -7.31
C SER A 19 -8.57 -3.42 -6.82
N GLY A 20 -9.68 -3.00 -6.27
CA GLY A 20 -10.67 -3.94 -5.76
C GLY A 20 -10.33 -4.45 -4.37
N GLY A 21 -9.44 -3.79 -3.66
CA GLY A 21 -9.08 -4.15 -2.31
C GLY A 21 -7.96 -5.18 -2.19
N LYS A 22 -7.41 -5.62 -3.31
CA LYS A 22 -6.39 -6.67 -3.32
C LYS A 22 -5.45 -6.49 -4.50
N THR A 23 -4.15 -6.63 -4.25
CA THR A 23 -3.17 -6.57 -5.32
C THR A 23 -1.89 -7.25 -4.82
N ASN A 24 -0.83 -7.25 -5.60
CA ASN A 24 0.43 -7.83 -5.17
C ASN A 24 1.48 -6.74 -4.96
N ARG A 25 2.58 -7.12 -4.31
CA ARG A 25 3.64 -6.18 -3.98
C ARG A 25 4.27 -5.53 -5.22
N SER A 26 4.50 -6.31 -6.24
CA SER A 26 5.12 -5.80 -7.47
C SER A 26 4.29 -4.70 -8.07
N ARG A 27 2.99 -4.92 -8.12
CA ARG A 27 2.07 -3.96 -8.68
C ARG A 27 2.01 -2.70 -7.82
N LEU A 28 1.96 -2.87 -6.51
CA LEU A 28 1.97 -1.74 -5.59
C LEU A 28 3.21 -0.89 -5.76
N ARG A 29 4.37 -1.54 -5.84
CA ARG A 29 5.62 -0.82 -6.00
C ARG A 29 5.63 -0.01 -7.29
N ARG A 30 5.17 -0.63 -8.37
CA ARG A 30 5.15 0.03 -9.66
C ARG A 30 4.16 1.20 -9.68
N CYS A 31 2.97 0.98 -9.15
CA CYS A 31 1.94 2.00 -9.16
C CYS A 31 2.25 3.15 -8.22
N ALA A 32 2.85 2.84 -7.07
CA ALA A 32 3.20 3.87 -6.11
C ALA A 32 4.49 4.60 -6.48
N GLY A 33 5.33 3.98 -7.30
CA GLY A 33 6.57 4.60 -7.72
C GLY A 33 7.58 4.73 -6.59
N ILE A 34 7.61 3.76 -5.69
CA ILE A 34 8.52 3.80 -4.54
C ILE A 34 9.45 2.60 -4.57
N LYS A 35 10.50 2.68 -3.78
CA LYS A 35 11.47 1.61 -3.69
C LYS A 35 10.90 0.44 -2.90
N LEU A 36 11.41 -0.75 -3.19
CA LEU A 36 10.95 -1.95 -2.50
C LEU A 36 11.13 -1.84 -0.99
N ALA A 37 12.26 -1.31 -0.55
CA ALA A 37 12.52 -1.15 0.86
C ALA A 37 11.47 -0.25 1.53
N ASP A 38 11.14 0.85 0.86
CA ASP A 38 10.13 1.77 1.39
C ASP A 38 8.76 1.10 1.40
N LEU A 39 8.44 0.38 0.34
CA LEU A 39 7.17 -0.32 0.27
C LEU A 39 7.04 -1.34 1.41
N ASN A 40 8.10 -2.10 1.67
CA ASN A 40 8.05 -3.09 2.75
C ASN A 40 7.82 -2.43 4.11
N LEU A 41 8.45 -1.27 4.34
CA LEU A 41 8.22 -0.52 5.58
C LEU A 41 6.77 -0.08 5.70
N ILE A 42 6.23 0.48 4.62
CA ILE A 42 4.86 0.96 4.61
C ILE A 42 3.88 -0.18 4.84
N LEU A 43 4.08 -1.29 4.15
CA LEU A 43 3.21 -2.45 4.29
C LEU A 43 3.28 -3.01 5.71
N GLY A 44 4.47 -3.04 6.30
CA GLY A 44 4.63 -3.50 7.67
C GLY A 44 3.87 -2.62 8.65
N GLU A 45 3.91 -1.31 8.45
CA GLU A 45 3.19 -0.39 9.31
C GLU A 45 1.69 -0.53 9.17
N LEU A 46 1.21 -0.63 7.94
CA LEU A 46 -0.22 -0.78 7.69
C LEU A 46 -0.76 -2.09 8.24
N ALA A 47 0.02 -3.16 8.12
CA ALA A 47 -0.37 -4.46 8.66
C ALA A 47 -0.42 -4.41 10.18
N ARG A 48 0.54 -3.71 10.79
CA ARG A 48 0.58 -3.55 12.24
C ARG A 48 -0.64 -2.78 12.73
N GLU A 49 -1.09 -1.81 11.94
CA GLU A 49 -2.26 -1.01 12.29
C GLU A 49 -3.56 -1.76 12.03
N GLY A 50 -3.49 -2.93 11.43
CA GLY A 50 -4.68 -3.71 11.14
C GLY A 50 -5.45 -3.22 9.93
N ARG A 51 -4.81 -2.48 9.05
CA ARG A 51 -5.47 -1.92 7.88
C ARG A 51 -5.38 -2.81 6.65
N ILE A 52 -4.35 -3.64 6.61
CA ILE A 52 -4.14 -4.55 5.48
C ILE A 52 -3.71 -5.91 5.97
N ARG A 53 -3.84 -6.89 5.08
CA ARG A 53 -3.34 -8.24 5.33
C ARG A 53 -2.35 -8.59 4.23
N ILE A 54 -1.22 -9.16 4.61
CA ILE A 54 -0.21 -9.59 3.67
C ILE A 54 -0.14 -11.11 3.68
N THR A 55 -0.31 -11.71 2.52
CA THR A 55 -0.24 -13.17 2.38
C THR A 55 0.71 -13.45 1.22
N GLY A 56 1.96 -13.77 1.52
CA GLY A 56 2.96 -13.97 0.49
C GLY A 56 3.15 -12.69 -0.31
N GLU A 57 2.86 -12.76 -1.60
CA GLU A 57 2.96 -11.60 -2.49
C GLU A 57 1.69 -10.77 -2.53
N VAL A 58 0.62 -11.28 -1.96
CA VAL A 58 -0.69 -10.63 -2.06
C VAL A 58 -0.91 -9.71 -0.88
N VAL A 59 -1.39 -8.50 -1.18
CA VAL A 59 -1.71 -7.49 -0.18
C VAL A 59 -3.19 -7.18 -0.32
N SER A 60 -3.92 -7.29 0.77
CA SER A 60 -5.37 -7.05 0.78
C SER A 60 -5.73 -6.01 1.81
N ILE A 61 -6.74 -5.22 1.49
CA ILE A 61 -7.28 -4.26 2.44
C ILE A 61 -8.21 -5.02 3.40
N LEU A 62 -8.19 -4.67 4.66
CA LEU A 62 -9.07 -5.32 5.64
C LEU A 62 -10.35 -4.55 5.85
#